data_c02a6c0486feed4977f6eca42fddb2d5
#
_entry.id   c02a6c0486feed4977f6eca42fddb2d5
#
_cell.length_a   1.000
_cell.length_b   1.000
_cell.length_c   1.000
_cell.angle_alpha   90.00
_cell.angle_beta   90.00
_cell.angle_gamma   90.00
#
_symmetry.space_group_name_H-M   'P 1'
#
loop_
_entity.id
_entity.type
_entity.pdbx_description
1 polymer ?
#
loop_
_entity_poly.entity_id
_entity_poly.type
_entity_poly.pdbx_seq_one_letter_code
_entity_poly.pdbx_strand_id
1 'polypeptide(L)'
;MMKSRFLMTLTLALLVSCASFLTGCTKDNIVPPEEESEEVVKTAREVLSEIKGVTIIDDDKDVDGNDIIKFFFEQPVDHKNPAAGKFSQYCVLHYKGPKNTTLLHTQGYSITTSEKEKVRQMDLAKLLDANYLEVEHRYYYYSTIGLDDVDTDKIPSDRVKGDYWQYNTAEQSTADLHDIVTAMKKSGSFNGKWVSSGVSKNGILTALYAYFYPNDVDVYVPFCAPFCDGAETLGIGKWLTQESGGKGTALQQDVWNVLRRMSTDQTLREELTKLYKEEYGNDKAIQKYSVPTAMCVLIYNYMKNMFHNFCYHPTNEWDGVIPREGCNAELYYGFITLGRKDYWTRLNNLRILWDEKEIKENDEYENETYDDYENEEDWDFDEDTESQSKRRAGSWTLTFSGFLNTIYFVHAAKELGYFLYDWSILPENSMAENLLKWMINQQTVTRYNKWYEVEYDGGKMMKGFLDFVKNNRNKEKCKMLFVYGGNDPWTGAAIPDPDKDDPCVKKYVVPNGTHNAWLTYPNYYTSQDRDYIVNTVKEWLK
;
A
#
# COMPACT_ATOMS: atom_id res chain seq x y z
N MET A 1 43.16 41.13 -0.90
CA MET A 1 43.58 42.14 -1.90
C MET A 1 42.38 42.39 -2.83
N MET A 2 41.92 43.63 -2.74
CA MET A 2 41.26 44.51 -3.72
C MET A 2 40.03 43.97 -4.44
N LYS A 3 38.80 44.46 -4.09
CA LYS A 3 38.16 45.78 -4.35
C LYS A 3 37.89 46.00 -5.85
N SER A 4 36.59 46.17 -6.21
CA SER A 4 35.92 47.35 -6.75
C SER A 4 34.54 46.97 -7.27
N ARG A 5 33.41 47.37 -6.78
CA ARG A 5 32.63 48.62 -6.72
C ARG A 5 32.56 49.39 -8.05
N PHE A 6 31.32 49.52 -8.56
CA PHE A 6 30.73 50.70 -9.23
C PHE A 6 29.25 50.36 -9.54
N LEU A 7 28.30 50.88 -8.99
CA LEU A 7 27.63 52.18 -8.72
C LEU A 7 27.06 52.89 -9.94
N MET A 8 25.70 53.00 -9.89
CA MET A 8 24.83 54.15 -10.28
C MET A 8 24.87 54.70 -11.70
N THR A 9 23.71 54.97 -12.28
CA THR A 9 22.90 56.22 -12.21
C THR A 9 21.63 56.09 -13.09
N LEU A 10 20.54 56.30 -12.56
CA LEU A 10 19.43 57.26 -12.65
C LEU A 10 19.51 58.28 -13.78
N THR A 11 18.49 58.37 -14.66
CA THR A 11 18.00 59.65 -15.18
C THR A 11 16.52 59.62 -15.55
N LEU A 12 15.83 60.49 -14.90
CA LEU A 12 14.50 61.02 -15.09
C LEU A 12 14.50 62.11 -16.18
N ALA A 13 13.59 62.13 -17.09
CA ALA A 13 13.22 63.39 -17.78
C ALA A 13 11.78 63.37 -18.28
N LEU A 14 11.01 64.26 -17.71
CA LEU A 14 9.72 64.81 -18.18
C LEU A 14 9.94 65.56 -19.52
N LEU A 15 8.83 65.68 -20.31
CA LEU A 15 8.23 66.94 -20.74
C LEU A 15 7.04 66.72 -21.66
N VAL A 16 5.93 67.08 -21.20
CA VAL A 16 4.79 67.90 -21.61
C VAL A 16 4.91 68.58 -22.99
N SER A 17 3.86 68.44 -23.84
CA SER A 17 3.35 69.49 -24.68
C SER A 17 1.89 69.26 -25.05
N CYS A 18 1.07 70.23 -24.69
CA CYS A 18 -0.33 70.43 -25.08
C CYS A 18 -0.51 70.83 -26.57
N ALA A 19 -1.59 70.37 -27.17
CA ALA A 19 -2.41 71.28 -28.03
C ALA A 19 -3.79 70.70 -28.27
N SER A 20 -4.76 71.48 -27.96
CA SER A 20 -6.18 71.31 -28.05
C SER A 20 -6.68 71.27 -29.53
N PHE A 21 -7.73 70.50 -29.78
CA PHE A 21 -8.85 70.96 -30.64
C PHE A 21 -10.15 70.26 -30.19
N LEU A 22 -11.15 71.11 -29.99
CA LEU A 22 -12.55 70.83 -29.69
C LEU A 22 -13.29 70.29 -30.94
N THR A 23 -14.11 69.26 -30.76
CA THR A 23 -15.59 69.36 -30.91
C THR A 23 -16.19 67.96 -31.06
N GLY A 24 -17.36 67.75 -30.42
CA GLY A 24 -18.24 66.61 -30.72
C GLY A 24 -18.78 65.86 -29.52
N CYS A 25 -19.91 66.35 -28.97
CA CYS A 25 -20.68 65.61 -27.96
C CYS A 25 -21.25 64.33 -28.52
N THR A 26 -20.89 63.21 -27.92
CA THR A 26 -21.82 62.09 -27.69
C THR A 26 -21.54 61.53 -26.26
N LYS A 27 -22.61 61.48 -25.49
CA LYS A 27 -22.58 60.88 -24.17
C LYS A 27 -22.48 59.36 -24.31
N ASP A 28 -21.29 58.84 -24.38
CA ASP A 28 -21.05 57.43 -24.11
C ASP A 28 -20.77 57.27 -22.62
N ASN A 29 -21.63 56.49 -21.95
CA ASN A 29 -21.42 56.04 -20.60
C ASN A 29 -20.15 55.17 -20.58
N ILE A 30 -19.02 55.76 -20.19
CA ILE A 30 -17.82 55.02 -19.82
C ILE A 30 -18.18 54.31 -18.49
N VAL A 31 -18.56 53.04 -18.58
CA VAL A 31 -18.54 52.15 -17.46
C VAL A 31 -17.06 52.00 -17.06
N PRO A 32 -16.67 52.34 -15.82
CA PRO A 32 -15.31 52.06 -15.36
C PRO A 32 -15.05 50.55 -15.59
N PRO A 33 -13.84 50.13 -15.97
CA PRO A 33 -13.53 48.73 -15.97
C PRO A 33 -13.84 48.19 -14.55
N GLU A 34 -14.66 47.17 -14.49
CA GLU A 34 -14.81 46.41 -13.25
C GLU A 34 -13.38 46.07 -12.79
N GLU A 35 -12.98 46.58 -11.62
CA GLU A 35 -11.81 46.09 -10.94
C GLU A 35 -12.03 44.59 -10.77
N GLU A 36 -11.30 43.78 -11.54
CA GLU A 36 -11.17 42.34 -11.24
C GLU A 36 -10.70 42.27 -9.78
N SER A 37 -11.63 41.97 -8.88
CA SER A 37 -11.29 41.70 -7.50
C SER A 37 -10.26 40.57 -7.55
N GLU A 38 -9.01 40.86 -7.18
CA GLU A 38 -8.02 39.82 -6.94
C GLU A 38 -8.66 38.80 -6.01
N GLU A 39 -8.93 37.62 -6.55
CA GLU A 39 -9.49 36.51 -5.78
C GLU A 39 -8.44 36.19 -4.70
N VAL A 40 -8.71 36.54 -3.45
CA VAL A 40 -7.80 36.28 -2.32
C VAL A 40 -7.66 34.76 -2.20
N VAL A 41 -6.54 34.23 -2.66
CA VAL A 41 -6.24 32.80 -2.61
C VAL A 41 -6.01 32.44 -1.13
N LYS A 42 -6.95 31.70 -0.54
CA LYS A 42 -6.83 31.21 0.82
C LYS A 42 -5.66 30.21 0.94
N THR A 43 -4.96 30.29 2.03
CA THR A 43 -3.96 29.28 2.43
C THR A 43 -4.63 27.95 2.76
N ALA A 44 -3.87 26.84 2.70
CA ALA A 44 -4.39 25.53 3.08
C ALA A 44 -4.95 25.51 4.53
N ARG A 45 -4.28 26.21 5.44
CA ARG A 45 -4.73 26.33 6.85
C ARG A 45 -6.08 27.05 6.94
N GLU A 46 -6.26 28.15 6.22
CA GLU A 46 -7.54 28.89 6.22
C GLU A 46 -8.66 28.03 5.66
N VAL A 47 -8.41 27.34 4.55
CA VAL A 47 -9.35 26.41 3.93
C VAL A 47 -9.81 25.33 4.90
N LEU A 48 -8.86 24.65 5.54
CA LEU A 48 -9.17 23.56 6.46
C LEU A 48 -9.85 24.03 7.73
N SER A 49 -9.50 25.23 8.23
CA SER A 49 -10.12 25.81 9.43
C SER A 49 -11.61 26.10 9.28
N GLU A 50 -12.09 26.29 8.06
CA GLU A 50 -13.50 26.53 7.75
C GLU A 50 -14.31 25.24 7.64
N ILE A 51 -13.65 24.08 7.54
CA ILE A 51 -14.33 22.79 7.42
C ILE A 51 -14.73 22.30 8.83
N LYS A 52 -16.02 22.13 9.01
CA LYS A 52 -16.56 21.65 10.30
C LYS A 52 -16.01 20.26 10.62
N GLY A 53 -15.53 20.08 11.85
CA GLY A 53 -14.97 18.81 12.32
C GLY A 53 -13.47 18.69 12.12
N VAL A 54 -12.83 19.65 11.45
CA VAL A 54 -11.37 19.70 11.31
C VAL A 54 -10.74 20.34 12.56
N THR A 55 -9.68 19.71 13.05
CA THR A 55 -8.78 20.25 14.09
C THR A 55 -7.35 20.16 13.56
N ILE A 56 -6.74 21.31 13.25
CA ILE A 56 -5.36 21.36 12.73
C ILE A 56 -4.40 21.09 13.88
N ILE A 57 -3.45 20.17 13.65
CA ILE A 57 -2.44 19.76 14.63
C ILE A 57 -1.14 20.52 14.36
N ASP A 58 -0.69 20.49 13.09
CA ASP A 58 0.62 20.96 12.70
C ASP A 58 0.60 21.42 11.22
N ASP A 59 1.54 22.28 10.85
CA ASP A 59 1.74 22.73 9.47
C ASP A 59 3.24 22.85 9.16
N ASP A 60 3.62 22.47 7.95
CA ASP A 60 4.98 22.51 7.42
C ASP A 60 4.94 22.84 5.92
N LYS A 61 6.10 22.87 5.30
CA LYS A 61 6.25 23.05 3.85
C LYS A 61 7.03 21.87 3.27
N ASP A 62 6.61 21.41 2.09
CA ASP A 62 7.42 20.48 1.31
C ASP A 62 8.65 21.17 0.69
N VAL A 63 9.47 20.38 -0.01
CA VAL A 63 10.70 20.87 -0.65
C VAL A 63 10.43 21.90 -1.75
N ASP A 64 9.23 21.92 -2.30
CA ASP A 64 8.78 22.83 -3.36
C ASP A 64 8.06 24.06 -2.77
N GLY A 65 7.92 24.14 -1.43
CA GLY A 65 7.27 25.23 -0.71
C GLY A 65 5.74 25.13 -0.61
N ASN A 66 5.13 24.00 -1.01
CA ASN A 66 3.70 23.77 -0.85
C ASN A 66 3.35 23.48 0.63
N ASP A 67 2.13 23.82 1.02
CA ASP A 67 1.66 23.59 2.39
C ASP A 67 1.46 22.09 2.68
N ILE A 68 1.99 21.63 3.81
CA ILE A 68 1.69 20.33 4.42
C ILE A 68 0.94 20.59 5.71
N ILE A 69 -0.30 20.14 5.79
CA ILE A 69 -1.14 20.32 6.97
C ILE A 69 -1.52 18.95 7.55
N LYS A 70 -1.19 18.75 8.82
CA LYS A 70 -1.63 17.60 9.61
C LYS A 70 -2.85 17.99 10.43
N PHE A 71 -3.89 17.19 10.37
CA PHE A 71 -5.15 17.52 11.05
C PHE A 71 -5.94 16.27 11.44
N PHE A 72 -6.83 16.44 12.39
CA PHE A 72 -7.89 15.49 12.69
C PHE A 72 -9.18 15.90 12.02
N PHE A 73 -9.91 14.90 11.51
CA PHE A 73 -11.30 15.05 11.09
C PHE A 73 -12.21 14.26 12.03
N GLU A 74 -13.23 14.90 12.59
CA GLU A 74 -14.18 14.25 13.49
C GLU A 74 -15.11 13.34 12.69
N GLN A 75 -15.12 12.04 13.02
CA GLN A 75 -15.91 11.00 12.36
C GLN A 75 -16.86 10.32 13.34
N PRO A 76 -18.05 9.86 12.91
CA PRO A 76 -18.86 8.97 13.71
C PRO A 76 -18.20 7.58 13.79
N VAL A 77 -18.27 6.96 14.95
CA VAL A 77 -17.84 5.55 15.11
C VAL A 77 -18.69 4.64 14.21
N ASP A 78 -20.00 4.93 14.15
CA ASP A 78 -20.96 4.24 13.26
C ASP A 78 -21.69 5.24 12.37
N HIS A 79 -21.43 5.20 11.05
CA HIS A 79 -22.10 6.07 10.08
C HIS A 79 -23.60 5.81 9.95
N LYS A 80 -24.07 4.60 10.33
CA LYS A 80 -25.50 4.27 10.35
C LYS A 80 -26.20 4.77 11.62
N ASN A 81 -25.44 4.97 12.70
CA ASN A 81 -25.93 5.48 13.97
C ASN A 81 -24.94 6.49 14.57
N PRO A 82 -24.89 7.74 14.09
CA PRO A 82 -23.93 8.73 14.58
C PRO A 82 -24.00 9.04 16.08
N ALA A 83 -25.06 8.60 16.77
CA ALA A 83 -25.21 8.71 18.21
C ALA A 83 -24.35 7.68 18.98
N ALA A 84 -23.78 6.67 18.31
CA ALA A 84 -22.93 5.65 18.93
C ALA A 84 -21.59 6.20 19.46
N GLY A 85 -21.22 7.43 19.07
CA GLY A 85 -20.00 8.09 19.47
C GLY A 85 -19.20 8.61 18.28
N LYS A 86 -18.06 9.23 18.58
CA LYS A 86 -17.18 9.83 17.59
C LYS A 86 -15.74 9.46 17.89
N PHE A 87 -14.90 9.53 16.85
CA PHE A 87 -13.45 9.45 16.97
C PHE A 87 -12.79 10.50 16.09
N SER A 88 -11.52 10.77 16.33
CA SER A 88 -10.72 11.70 15.54
C SER A 88 -9.92 10.91 14.52
N GLN A 89 -10.13 11.15 13.22
CA GLN A 89 -9.41 10.49 12.15
C GLN A 89 -8.25 11.36 11.69
N TYR A 90 -7.03 10.80 11.70
CA TYR A 90 -5.82 11.51 11.33
C TYR A 90 -5.70 11.65 9.82
N CYS A 91 -5.33 12.84 9.35
CA CYS A 91 -5.19 13.18 7.94
C CYS A 91 -3.96 14.04 7.71
N VAL A 92 -3.37 13.90 6.53
CA VAL A 92 -2.29 14.77 6.04
C VAL A 92 -2.65 15.29 4.65
N LEU A 93 -2.56 16.61 4.47
CA LEU A 93 -2.82 17.27 3.20
C LEU A 93 -1.55 17.99 2.71
N HIS A 94 -1.11 17.66 1.51
CA HIS A 94 -0.20 18.51 0.73
C HIS A 94 -1.04 19.33 -0.24
N TYR A 95 -1.05 20.63 -0.07
CA TYR A 95 -1.93 21.52 -0.82
C TYR A 95 -1.16 22.41 -1.78
N LYS A 96 -1.51 22.35 -3.05
CA LYS A 96 -0.96 23.17 -4.14
C LYS A 96 -1.90 24.29 -4.58
N GLY A 97 -3.19 24.06 -4.46
CA GLY A 97 -4.19 25.07 -4.82
C GLY A 97 -5.58 24.52 -5.10
N PRO A 98 -6.59 25.44 -5.18
CA PRO A 98 -7.99 25.04 -5.25
C PRO A 98 -8.40 24.41 -6.60
N LYS A 99 -7.67 24.66 -7.67
CA LYS A 99 -7.96 24.17 -9.02
C LYS A 99 -7.16 22.91 -9.40
N ASN A 100 -6.16 22.54 -8.58
CA ASN A 100 -5.38 21.33 -8.80
C ASN A 100 -6.26 20.08 -8.63
N THR A 101 -5.95 19.04 -9.37
CA THR A 101 -6.50 17.71 -9.10
C THR A 101 -6.20 17.34 -7.64
N THR A 102 -7.11 16.69 -6.94
CA THR A 102 -6.83 16.14 -5.60
C THR A 102 -6.72 14.63 -5.68
N LEU A 103 -5.58 14.07 -5.29
CA LEU A 103 -5.42 12.64 -5.10
C LEU A 103 -5.69 12.30 -3.65
N LEU A 104 -6.72 11.49 -3.41
CA LEU A 104 -7.03 10.87 -2.14
C LEU A 104 -6.28 9.54 -2.04
N HIS A 105 -5.32 9.46 -1.13
CA HIS A 105 -4.68 8.20 -0.77
C HIS A 105 -5.51 7.50 0.31
N THR A 106 -6.13 6.41 -0.08
CA THR A 106 -6.95 5.58 0.81
C THR A 106 -6.05 4.68 1.64
N GLN A 107 -5.61 5.15 2.80
CA GLN A 107 -4.76 4.34 3.68
C GLN A 107 -5.56 3.16 4.26
N GLY A 108 -5.02 1.97 4.15
CA GLY A 108 -5.59 0.76 4.76
C GLY A 108 -4.95 0.43 6.11
N TYR A 109 -3.95 1.25 6.52
CA TYR A 109 -3.12 1.11 7.70
C TYR A 109 -2.94 2.46 8.39
N SER A 110 -1.88 2.60 9.21
CA SER A 110 -1.45 3.88 9.79
C SER A 110 -0.75 4.77 8.77
N ILE A 111 -0.80 6.07 8.99
CA ILE A 111 0.10 7.02 8.34
C ILE A 111 1.40 7.05 9.15
N THR A 112 2.49 6.57 8.57
CA THR A 112 3.80 6.59 9.23
C THR A 112 4.34 8.01 9.21
N THR A 113 4.42 8.63 10.39
CA THR A 113 5.07 9.93 10.58
C THR A 113 6.28 9.76 11.47
N SER A 114 7.43 9.37 10.91
CA SER A 114 8.66 9.63 11.63
C SER A 114 8.91 11.14 11.63
N GLU A 115 9.41 11.71 12.72
CA GLU A 115 9.77 13.14 12.80
C GLU A 115 10.79 13.58 11.73
N LYS A 116 11.44 12.61 11.07
CA LYS A 116 12.45 12.82 10.02
C LYS A 116 11.92 12.64 8.61
N GLU A 117 10.77 11.98 8.44
CA GLU A 117 10.20 11.68 7.13
C GLU A 117 9.05 12.63 6.83
N LYS A 118 9.28 13.50 5.87
CA LYS A 118 8.19 14.24 5.22
C LYS A 118 7.28 13.21 4.59
N VAL A 119 5.98 13.27 4.86
CA VAL A 119 4.98 12.35 4.29
C VAL A 119 5.23 12.22 2.78
N ARG A 120 5.55 11.01 2.35
CA ARG A 120 5.92 10.73 0.95
C ARG A 120 4.66 10.68 0.11
N GLN A 121 4.54 11.58 -0.84
CA GLN A 121 3.45 11.53 -1.80
C GLN A 121 3.62 10.37 -2.78
N MET A 122 2.52 9.71 -3.14
CA MET A 122 2.50 8.75 -4.25
C MET A 122 3.01 9.40 -5.54
N ASP A 123 3.78 8.66 -6.32
CA ASP A 123 4.29 9.14 -7.62
C ASP A 123 3.16 9.58 -8.56
N LEU A 124 2.01 8.91 -8.51
CA LEU A 124 0.85 9.31 -9.29
C LEU A 124 0.39 10.73 -8.95
N ALA A 125 0.40 11.14 -7.68
CA ALA A 125 0.06 12.49 -7.26
C ALA A 125 1.04 13.53 -7.83
N LYS A 126 2.34 13.24 -7.78
CA LYS A 126 3.39 14.09 -8.36
C LYS A 126 3.25 14.23 -9.88
N LEU A 127 3.00 13.11 -10.59
CA LEU A 127 2.85 13.09 -12.05
C LEU A 127 1.56 13.76 -12.56
N LEU A 128 0.56 13.90 -11.69
CA LEU A 128 -0.67 14.64 -11.94
C LEU A 128 -0.60 16.10 -11.48
N ASP A 129 0.47 16.52 -10.83
CA ASP A 129 0.59 17.80 -10.14
C ASP A 129 -0.60 18.06 -9.19
N ALA A 130 -0.95 17.06 -8.40
CA ALA A 130 -2.15 17.06 -7.59
C ALA A 130 -1.91 17.58 -6.16
N ASN A 131 -2.96 18.12 -5.53
CA ASN A 131 -3.05 18.08 -4.07
C ASN A 131 -3.01 16.61 -3.64
N TYR A 132 -2.41 16.30 -2.50
CA TYR A 132 -2.34 14.95 -1.99
C TYR A 132 -2.93 14.89 -0.59
N LEU A 133 -4.02 14.16 -0.46
CA LEU A 133 -4.73 13.95 0.80
C LEU A 133 -4.57 12.50 1.22
N GLU A 134 -3.94 12.25 2.34
CA GLU A 134 -3.79 10.94 2.94
C GLU A 134 -4.67 10.84 4.18
N VAL A 135 -5.45 9.75 4.29
CA VAL A 135 -6.42 9.54 5.38
C VAL A 135 -6.09 8.22 6.07
N GLU A 136 -5.70 8.27 7.33
CA GLU A 136 -5.41 7.08 8.13
C GLU A 136 -6.66 6.21 8.30
N HIS A 137 -6.49 4.89 8.23
CA HIS A 137 -7.62 3.97 8.41
C HIS A 137 -8.09 3.97 9.88
N ARG A 138 -9.42 3.92 10.08
CA ARG A 138 -10.02 3.75 11.41
C ARG A 138 -9.41 2.59 12.19
N TYR A 139 -9.33 2.67 13.49
CA TYR A 139 -8.65 1.79 14.44
C TYR A 139 -7.13 1.91 14.46
N TYR A 140 -6.48 2.42 13.41
CA TYR A 140 -5.03 2.56 13.40
C TYR A 140 -4.57 3.79 14.21
N TYR A 141 -3.36 3.75 14.62
CA TYR A 141 -2.52 4.67 15.39
C TYR A 141 -3.24 5.89 15.99
N TYR A 142 -3.33 7.00 15.22
CA TYR A 142 -4.01 8.22 15.70
C TYR A 142 -5.52 8.17 15.53
N SER A 143 -6.02 7.22 14.74
CA SER A 143 -7.45 7.03 14.44
C SER A 143 -8.06 5.88 15.25
N THR A 144 -7.50 5.61 16.43
CA THR A 144 -7.94 4.53 17.35
C THR A 144 -9.36 4.79 17.83
N ILE A 145 -10.14 3.72 18.02
CA ILE A 145 -11.51 3.77 18.54
C ILE A 145 -11.58 3.00 19.86
N GLY A 146 -12.01 3.68 20.92
CA GLY A 146 -12.36 3.05 22.21
C GLY A 146 -11.19 2.49 23.01
N LEU A 147 -9.97 3.00 22.79
CA LEU A 147 -8.76 2.66 23.56
C LEU A 147 -8.09 3.86 24.21
N ASP A 148 -8.77 4.99 24.34
CA ASP A 148 -8.20 6.23 24.90
C ASP A 148 -7.74 6.09 26.36
N ASP A 149 -8.28 5.11 27.09
CA ASP A 149 -8.00 4.81 28.49
C ASP A 149 -7.05 3.63 28.70
N VAL A 150 -6.50 3.06 27.63
CA VAL A 150 -5.68 1.83 27.65
C VAL A 150 -4.20 2.16 27.49
N ASP A 151 -3.37 1.53 28.34
CA ASP A 151 -1.93 1.52 28.13
C ASP A 151 -1.60 0.79 26.82
N THR A 152 -1.09 1.53 25.83
CA THR A 152 -0.78 1.02 24.49
C THR A 152 0.30 -0.05 24.49
N ASP A 153 1.14 -0.12 25.55
CA ASP A 153 2.16 -1.16 25.67
C ASP A 153 1.57 -2.52 26.10
N LYS A 154 0.34 -2.52 26.63
CA LYS A 154 -0.30 -3.73 27.19
C LYS A 154 -1.81 -3.73 26.99
N ILE A 155 -2.27 -3.82 25.75
CA ILE A 155 -3.69 -3.89 25.43
C ILE A 155 -4.27 -5.25 25.86
N PRO A 156 -5.22 -5.29 26.82
CA PRO A 156 -5.84 -6.54 27.24
C PRO A 156 -6.67 -7.15 26.12
N SER A 157 -6.54 -8.46 25.91
CA SER A 157 -7.22 -9.16 24.81
C SER A 157 -8.74 -9.14 24.88
N ASP A 158 -9.30 -9.02 26.08
CA ASP A 158 -10.75 -8.90 26.32
C ASP A 158 -11.32 -7.55 25.88
N ARG A 159 -10.47 -6.49 25.79
CA ARG A 159 -10.85 -5.17 25.28
C ARG A 159 -10.99 -5.17 23.74
N VAL A 160 -10.38 -6.10 23.02
CA VAL A 160 -10.25 -6.15 21.56
C VAL A 160 -10.84 -7.42 20.96
N LYS A 161 -12.07 -7.77 21.39
CA LYS A 161 -12.84 -8.92 20.91
C LYS A 161 -14.30 -8.55 20.64
N GLY A 162 -14.97 -9.38 19.88
CA GLY A 162 -16.42 -9.30 19.64
C GLY A 162 -16.85 -7.93 19.12
N ASP A 163 -17.76 -7.29 19.86
CA ASP A 163 -18.35 -6.01 19.47
C ASP A 163 -17.34 -4.86 19.31
N TYR A 164 -16.14 -4.97 19.89
CA TYR A 164 -15.09 -3.98 19.65
C TYR A 164 -14.82 -3.81 18.16
N TRP A 165 -14.83 -4.91 17.40
CA TRP A 165 -14.53 -4.93 15.98
C TRP A 165 -15.73 -4.67 15.06
N GLN A 166 -16.90 -4.37 15.61
CA GLN A 166 -18.13 -4.25 14.82
C GLN A 166 -18.03 -3.22 13.69
N TYR A 167 -17.26 -2.14 13.91
CA TYR A 167 -17.08 -1.05 12.94
C TYR A 167 -15.79 -1.17 12.10
N ASN A 168 -15.01 -2.23 12.26
CA ASN A 168 -13.88 -2.55 11.37
C ASN A 168 -14.41 -3.25 10.12
N THR A 169 -15.00 -2.48 9.22
CA THR A 169 -15.61 -2.94 7.97
C THR A 169 -15.31 -2.00 6.82
N ALA A 170 -15.33 -2.51 5.58
CA ALA A 170 -15.15 -1.73 4.37
C ALA A 170 -16.22 -0.64 4.24
N GLU A 171 -17.48 -0.95 4.57
CA GLU A 171 -18.58 0.01 4.53
C GLU A 171 -18.31 1.22 5.44
N GLN A 172 -17.87 1.00 6.67
CA GLN A 172 -17.56 2.08 7.62
C GLN A 172 -16.30 2.85 7.20
N SER A 173 -15.25 2.15 6.77
CA SER A 173 -14.00 2.79 6.35
C SER A 173 -14.16 3.64 5.09
N THR A 174 -14.99 3.20 4.14
CA THR A 174 -15.27 3.98 2.94
C THR A 174 -16.23 5.14 3.20
N ALA A 175 -17.12 5.03 4.20
CA ALA A 175 -17.97 6.13 4.64
C ALA A 175 -17.14 7.26 5.30
N ASP A 176 -16.05 6.94 6.01
CA ASP A 176 -15.10 7.94 6.49
C ASP A 176 -14.53 8.77 5.34
N LEU A 177 -14.09 8.10 4.26
CA LEU A 177 -13.56 8.78 3.08
C LEU A 177 -14.61 9.65 2.40
N HIS A 178 -15.85 9.16 2.31
CA HIS A 178 -17.00 9.89 1.77
C HIS A 178 -17.24 11.20 2.52
N ASP A 179 -17.28 11.15 3.85
CA ASP A 179 -17.55 12.34 4.66
C ASP A 179 -16.45 13.40 4.48
N ILE A 180 -15.17 12.98 4.47
CA ILE A 180 -14.03 13.88 4.24
C ILE A 180 -14.11 14.51 2.84
N VAL A 181 -14.26 13.70 1.78
CA VAL A 181 -14.32 14.17 0.40
C VAL A 181 -15.50 15.12 0.21
N THR A 182 -16.65 14.78 0.77
CA THR A 182 -17.85 15.62 0.71
C THR A 182 -17.63 16.96 1.42
N ALA A 183 -17.04 16.96 2.61
CA ALA A 183 -16.74 18.17 3.36
C ALA A 183 -15.74 19.08 2.62
N MET A 184 -14.68 18.49 2.06
CA MET A 184 -13.68 19.22 1.29
C MET A 184 -14.26 19.83 0.01
N LYS A 185 -15.02 19.08 -0.77
CA LYS A 185 -15.71 19.60 -1.97
C LYS A 185 -16.66 20.73 -1.63
N LYS A 186 -17.40 20.59 -0.53
CA LYS A 186 -18.37 21.60 -0.07
C LYS A 186 -17.70 22.90 0.37
N SER A 187 -16.43 22.87 0.81
CA SER A 187 -15.68 24.08 1.17
C SER A 187 -15.46 25.04 -0.01
N GLY A 188 -15.58 24.57 -1.25
CA GLY A 188 -15.30 25.34 -2.47
C GLY A 188 -13.82 25.59 -2.73
N SER A 189 -12.93 24.96 -1.97
CA SER A 189 -11.47 25.13 -2.10
C SER A 189 -10.77 23.90 -2.68
N PHE A 190 -11.53 22.90 -3.13
CA PHE A 190 -11.05 21.70 -3.81
C PHE A 190 -11.88 21.49 -5.09
N ASN A 191 -11.82 22.46 -5.99
CA ASN A 191 -12.66 22.54 -7.20
C ASN A 191 -12.09 21.76 -8.38
N GLY A 192 -10.87 21.22 -8.25
CA GLY A 192 -10.26 20.35 -9.26
C GLY A 192 -10.92 18.98 -9.33
N LYS A 193 -10.44 18.17 -10.27
CA LYS A 193 -10.84 16.76 -10.38
C LYS A 193 -10.31 15.95 -9.21
N TRP A 194 -10.94 14.81 -8.93
CA TRP A 194 -10.54 13.93 -7.83
C TRP A 194 -10.13 12.55 -8.34
N VAL A 195 -9.03 12.04 -7.79
CA VAL A 195 -8.53 10.68 -8.02
C VAL A 195 -8.40 9.99 -6.67
N SER A 196 -8.83 8.74 -6.56
CA SER A 196 -8.53 7.90 -5.39
C SER A 196 -7.52 6.83 -5.76
N SER A 197 -6.52 6.59 -4.92
CA SER A 197 -5.47 5.60 -5.19
C SER A 197 -4.87 5.03 -3.90
N GLY A 198 -4.29 3.84 -4.00
CA GLY A 198 -3.58 3.15 -2.94
C GLY A 198 -2.96 1.85 -3.43
N VAL A 199 -2.05 1.27 -2.64
CA VAL A 199 -1.32 0.03 -2.97
C VAL A 199 -1.75 -1.07 -2.02
N SER A 200 -1.84 -2.33 -2.47
CA SER A 200 -2.10 -3.49 -1.63
C SER A 200 -3.46 -3.37 -0.89
N LYS A 201 -3.51 -3.45 0.42
CA LYS A 201 -4.73 -3.20 1.21
C LYS A 201 -5.29 -1.78 0.96
N ASN A 202 -4.41 -0.79 0.78
CA ASN A 202 -4.83 0.56 0.40
C ASN A 202 -5.51 0.55 -0.98
N GLY A 203 -5.03 -0.27 -1.91
CA GLY A 203 -5.66 -0.52 -3.20
C GLY A 203 -6.99 -1.25 -3.09
N ILE A 204 -7.11 -2.23 -2.18
CA ILE A 204 -8.41 -2.87 -1.87
C ILE A 204 -9.41 -1.80 -1.39
N LEU A 205 -8.98 -0.94 -0.46
CA LEU A 205 -9.85 0.12 0.05
C LEU A 205 -10.24 1.14 -1.05
N THR A 206 -9.30 1.50 -1.95
CA THR A 206 -9.60 2.31 -3.14
C THR A 206 -10.72 1.67 -4.00
N ALA A 207 -10.62 0.36 -4.24
CA ALA A 207 -11.59 -0.36 -5.04
C ALA A 207 -12.96 -0.47 -4.33
N LEU A 208 -12.96 -0.74 -3.03
CA LEU A 208 -14.18 -0.79 -2.23
C LEU A 208 -14.81 0.60 -2.06
N TYR A 209 -14.00 1.66 -2.05
CA TYR A 209 -14.51 3.03 -2.08
C TYR A 209 -15.28 3.29 -3.38
N ALA A 210 -14.78 2.83 -4.53
CA ALA A 210 -15.53 2.89 -5.79
C ALA A 210 -16.85 2.08 -5.73
N TYR A 211 -16.85 0.96 -5.03
CA TYR A 211 -18.04 0.12 -4.88
C TYR A 211 -19.15 0.80 -4.06
N PHE A 212 -18.81 1.38 -2.91
CA PHE A 212 -19.80 2.02 -2.04
C PHE A 212 -20.14 3.44 -2.49
N TYR A 213 -19.16 4.19 -3.04
CA TYR A 213 -19.28 5.60 -3.41
C TYR A 213 -18.74 5.88 -4.83
N PRO A 214 -19.38 5.33 -5.87
CA PRO A 214 -18.87 5.37 -7.25
C PRO A 214 -18.82 6.76 -7.89
N ASN A 215 -19.41 7.78 -7.26
CA ASN A 215 -19.48 9.14 -7.77
C ASN A 215 -18.65 10.16 -6.96
N ASP A 216 -17.94 9.71 -5.94
CA ASP A 216 -17.21 10.60 -5.04
C ASP A 216 -15.94 11.16 -5.68
N VAL A 217 -15.29 10.39 -6.53
CA VAL A 217 -14.11 10.82 -7.28
C VAL A 217 -14.28 10.49 -8.76
N ASP A 218 -13.52 11.17 -9.62
CA ASP A 218 -13.62 10.99 -11.07
C ASP A 218 -12.94 9.70 -11.55
N VAL A 219 -11.87 9.27 -10.87
CA VAL A 219 -11.07 8.09 -11.24
C VAL A 219 -10.55 7.36 -10.00
N TYR A 220 -10.66 6.03 -9.99
CA TYR A 220 -10.10 5.14 -8.96
C TYR A 220 -8.94 4.33 -9.54
N VAL A 221 -7.78 4.36 -8.88
CA VAL A 221 -6.56 3.69 -9.37
C VAL A 221 -5.98 2.78 -8.28
N PRO A 222 -6.57 1.59 -8.05
CA PRO A 222 -6.02 0.61 -7.14
C PRO A 222 -4.78 -0.06 -7.74
N PHE A 223 -3.64 0.01 -7.02
CA PHE A 223 -2.39 -0.69 -7.34
C PHE A 223 -2.27 -1.97 -6.54
N CYS A 224 -1.85 -3.05 -7.17
CA CYS A 224 -1.50 -4.33 -6.54
C CYS A 224 -2.57 -4.83 -5.55
N ALA A 225 -3.83 -4.53 -5.79
CA ALA A 225 -4.95 -4.85 -4.91
C ALA A 225 -5.42 -6.30 -5.13
N PRO A 226 -5.19 -7.22 -4.16
CA PRO A 226 -5.64 -8.59 -4.27
C PRO A 226 -7.08 -8.75 -3.76
N PHE A 227 -7.86 -9.62 -4.39
CA PHE A 227 -9.24 -9.89 -4.00
C PHE A 227 -9.48 -11.38 -3.78
N CYS A 228 -10.04 -11.74 -2.62
CA CYS A 228 -10.44 -13.11 -2.35
C CYS A 228 -11.81 -13.39 -2.96
N ASP A 229 -11.96 -14.55 -3.61
CA ASP A 229 -13.21 -15.04 -4.15
C ASP A 229 -14.04 -15.89 -3.14
N GLY A 230 -13.53 -15.99 -1.89
CA GLY A 230 -14.13 -16.70 -0.78
C GLY A 230 -13.47 -16.34 0.54
N ALA A 231 -13.79 -17.10 1.60
CA ALA A 231 -13.13 -16.92 2.90
C ALA A 231 -11.62 -17.07 2.80
N GLU A 232 -11.18 -18.01 1.98
CA GLU A 232 -9.79 -18.35 1.75
C GLU A 232 -9.58 -18.65 0.27
N THR A 233 -8.55 -18.06 -0.34
CA THR A 233 -8.24 -18.25 -1.77
C THR A 233 -6.80 -18.66 -1.98
N LEU A 234 -6.57 -19.45 -3.04
CA LEU A 234 -5.24 -19.87 -3.48
C LEU A 234 -4.56 -18.86 -4.41
N GLY A 235 -4.91 -17.57 -4.34
CA GLY A 235 -4.41 -16.55 -5.26
C GLY A 235 -2.90 -16.57 -5.47
N ILE A 236 -2.16 -16.65 -4.37
CA ILE A 236 -0.70 -16.74 -4.39
C ILE A 236 -0.22 -18.08 -4.94
N GLY A 237 -0.84 -19.18 -4.51
CA GLY A 237 -0.55 -20.49 -5.06
C GLY A 237 -0.75 -20.54 -6.56
N LYS A 238 -1.83 -19.93 -7.06
CA LYS A 238 -2.08 -19.79 -8.50
C LYS A 238 -0.93 -19.06 -9.22
N TRP A 239 -0.44 -17.98 -8.64
CA TRP A 239 0.68 -17.24 -9.23
C TRP A 239 1.95 -18.11 -9.30
N LEU A 240 2.28 -18.82 -8.23
CA LEU A 240 3.47 -19.67 -8.13
C LEU A 240 3.43 -20.88 -9.07
N THR A 241 2.24 -21.46 -9.30
CA THR A 241 2.07 -22.72 -10.03
C THR A 241 1.60 -22.54 -11.46
N GLN A 242 1.14 -21.37 -11.86
CA GLN A 242 0.76 -21.11 -13.24
C GLN A 242 2.01 -21.12 -14.12
N GLU A 243 2.17 -22.19 -14.86
CA GLU A 243 3.11 -22.23 -15.99
C GLU A 243 2.84 -21.02 -16.87
N SER A 244 3.82 -20.12 -16.99
CA SER A 244 3.81 -19.00 -17.94
C SER A 244 2.43 -18.42 -18.28
N GLY A 245 1.45 -18.58 -17.47
CA GLY A 245 -0.02 -18.41 -17.60
C GLY A 245 -0.51 -17.26 -18.42
N GLY A 246 0.00 -17.14 -19.63
CA GLY A 246 -0.11 -15.94 -20.41
C GLY A 246 0.43 -14.70 -19.69
N LYS A 247 0.83 -14.86 -18.45
CA LYS A 247 1.31 -13.84 -17.52
C LYS A 247 2.44 -14.33 -16.63
N GLY A 248 2.79 -15.62 -16.71
CA GLY A 248 3.94 -16.18 -16.01
C GLY A 248 5.23 -15.67 -16.65
N THR A 249 6.06 -15.03 -15.86
CA THR A 249 7.42 -14.69 -16.25
C THR A 249 8.34 -15.90 -16.09
N ALA A 250 9.52 -15.89 -16.73
CA ALA A 250 10.56 -16.88 -16.47
C ALA A 250 10.88 -16.98 -14.97
N LEU A 251 10.82 -15.84 -14.26
CA LEU A 251 10.99 -15.74 -12.82
C LEU A 251 10.01 -16.62 -12.04
N GLN A 252 8.72 -16.62 -12.40
CA GLN A 252 7.71 -17.46 -11.74
C GLN A 252 8.05 -18.95 -11.89
N GLN A 253 8.51 -19.36 -13.08
CA GLN A 253 8.94 -20.73 -13.34
C GLN A 253 10.20 -21.10 -12.55
N ASP A 254 11.17 -20.22 -12.48
CA ASP A 254 12.40 -20.45 -11.72
C ASP A 254 12.10 -20.61 -10.23
N VAL A 255 11.26 -19.75 -9.67
CA VAL A 255 10.79 -19.84 -8.27
C VAL A 255 10.03 -21.15 -8.04
N TRP A 256 9.13 -21.50 -8.92
CA TRP A 256 8.40 -22.76 -8.86
C TRP A 256 9.34 -23.97 -8.86
N ASN A 257 10.36 -23.97 -9.74
CA ASN A 257 11.35 -25.04 -9.81
C ASN A 257 12.16 -25.16 -8.51
N VAL A 258 12.52 -24.02 -7.87
CA VAL A 258 13.19 -24.05 -6.55
C VAL A 258 12.29 -24.73 -5.52
N LEU A 259 11.02 -24.32 -5.40
CA LEU A 259 10.06 -24.92 -4.46
C LEU A 259 9.89 -26.42 -4.70
N ARG A 260 9.68 -26.81 -5.95
CA ARG A 260 9.52 -28.21 -6.34
C ARG A 260 10.73 -29.05 -5.92
N ARG A 261 11.94 -28.57 -6.21
CA ARG A 261 13.17 -29.30 -5.87
C ARG A 261 13.37 -29.40 -4.36
N MET A 262 13.21 -28.31 -3.63
CA MET A 262 13.26 -28.35 -2.17
C MET A 262 12.25 -29.34 -1.58
N SER A 263 11.11 -29.53 -2.22
CA SER A 263 10.07 -30.46 -1.75
C SER A 263 10.36 -31.91 -2.12
N THR A 264 11.03 -32.18 -3.25
CA THR A 264 11.20 -33.54 -3.80
C THR A 264 12.61 -34.13 -3.65
N ASP A 265 13.66 -33.30 -3.56
CA ASP A 265 15.05 -33.74 -3.42
C ASP A 265 15.41 -33.94 -1.95
N GLN A 266 15.52 -35.19 -1.53
CA GLN A 266 15.82 -35.54 -0.14
C GLN A 266 17.23 -35.11 0.28
N THR A 267 18.23 -35.26 -0.60
CA THR A 267 19.63 -34.91 -0.28
C THR A 267 19.74 -33.39 -0.06
N LEU A 268 19.18 -32.60 -0.98
CA LEU A 268 19.14 -31.14 -0.84
C LEU A 268 18.49 -30.74 0.49
N ARG A 269 17.39 -31.37 0.87
CA ARG A 269 16.69 -31.07 2.13
C ARG A 269 17.53 -31.36 3.36
N GLU A 270 18.27 -32.49 3.36
CA GLU A 270 19.14 -32.87 4.48
C GLU A 270 20.29 -31.85 4.62
N GLU A 271 20.90 -31.45 3.51
CA GLU A 271 21.98 -30.45 3.50
C GLU A 271 21.47 -29.07 3.95
N LEU A 272 20.32 -28.61 3.45
CA LEU A 272 19.70 -27.37 3.89
C LEU A 272 19.37 -27.37 5.38
N THR A 273 18.88 -28.51 5.88
CA THR A 273 18.59 -28.67 7.32
C THR A 273 19.86 -28.55 8.16
N LYS A 274 20.98 -29.06 7.65
CA LYS A 274 22.28 -28.94 8.32
C LYS A 274 22.74 -27.49 8.38
N LEU A 275 22.74 -26.79 7.25
CA LEU A 275 23.11 -25.37 7.16
C LEU A 275 22.25 -24.50 8.09
N TYR A 276 20.95 -24.73 8.09
CA TYR A 276 20.03 -24.00 8.97
C TYR A 276 20.33 -24.25 10.46
N LYS A 277 20.64 -25.48 10.83
CA LYS A 277 21.02 -25.81 12.21
C LYS A 277 22.37 -25.21 12.63
N GLU A 278 23.30 -25.10 11.71
CA GLU A 278 24.59 -24.45 11.94
C GLU A 278 24.42 -22.95 12.20
N GLU A 279 23.57 -22.27 11.46
CA GLU A 279 23.32 -20.83 11.62
C GLU A 279 22.35 -20.53 12.79
N TYR A 280 21.28 -21.30 12.92
CA TYR A 280 20.18 -21.04 13.87
C TYR A 280 20.03 -22.15 14.93
N GLY A 281 21.11 -22.84 15.26
CA GLY A 281 21.07 -23.98 16.19
C GLY A 281 20.51 -23.71 17.60
N ASN A 282 20.47 -22.43 17.98
CA ASN A 282 19.85 -21.97 19.23
C ASN A 282 18.38 -21.57 19.06
N ASP A 283 17.81 -21.64 17.86
CA ASP A 283 16.40 -21.40 17.63
C ASP A 283 15.56 -22.45 18.39
N LYS A 284 14.64 -21.96 19.22
CA LYS A 284 13.77 -22.82 20.06
C LYS A 284 12.93 -23.77 19.22
N ALA A 285 12.53 -23.37 18.00
CA ALA A 285 11.77 -24.21 17.11
C ALA A 285 12.60 -25.40 16.62
N ILE A 286 13.88 -25.21 16.28
CA ILE A 286 14.80 -26.26 15.84
C ILE A 286 15.18 -27.20 16.98
N GLN A 287 15.44 -26.65 18.16
CA GLN A 287 15.72 -27.49 19.35
C GLN A 287 14.53 -28.38 19.74
N LYS A 288 13.31 -27.89 19.49
CA LYS A 288 12.08 -28.59 19.86
C LYS A 288 11.65 -29.67 18.87
N TYR A 289 12.02 -29.53 17.61
CA TYR A 289 11.48 -30.32 16.51
C TYR A 289 12.54 -31.23 15.87
N SER A 290 12.08 -32.35 15.28
CA SER A 290 12.94 -33.29 14.54
C SER A 290 13.45 -32.68 13.23
N VAL A 291 14.45 -33.31 12.60
CA VAL A 291 15.02 -32.87 11.29
C VAL A 291 13.97 -32.67 10.20
N PRO A 292 12.96 -33.57 10.02
CA PRO A 292 11.89 -33.33 9.06
C PRO A 292 11.10 -32.06 9.36
N THR A 293 10.92 -31.74 10.62
CA THR A 293 10.20 -30.53 11.07
C THR A 293 11.02 -29.28 10.88
N ALA A 294 12.33 -29.30 11.11
CA ALA A 294 13.24 -28.21 10.79
C ALA A 294 13.20 -27.87 9.28
N MET A 295 13.09 -28.88 8.43
CA MET A 295 12.93 -28.71 7.01
C MET A 295 11.59 -28.05 6.64
N CYS A 296 10.51 -28.38 7.34
CA CYS A 296 9.23 -27.71 7.12
C CYS A 296 9.29 -26.24 7.52
N VAL A 297 10.01 -25.92 8.60
CA VAL A 297 10.28 -24.53 9.00
C VAL A 297 11.09 -23.80 7.93
N LEU A 298 12.09 -24.47 7.32
CA LEU A 298 12.86 -23.90 6.20
C LEU A 298 11.98 -23.60 4.99
N ILE A 299 11.16 -24.56 4.58
CA ILE A 299 10.25 -24.36 3.44
C ILE A 299 9.25 -23.23 3.74
N TYR A 300 8.72 -23.19 4.95
CA TYR A 300 7.81 -22.12 5.38
C TYR A 300 8.49 -20.76 5.38
N ASN A 301 9.65 -20.63 5.99
CA ASN A 301 10.43 -19.41 5.99
C ASN A 301 10.83 -18.99 4.57
N TYR A 302 11.17 -19.96 3.72
CA TYR A 302 11.44 -19.69 2.32
C TYR A 302 10.22 -19.07 1.62
N MET A 303 9.04 -19.67 1.75
CA MET A 303 7.82 -19.16 1.13
C MET A 303 7.48 -17.77 1.64
N LYS A 304 7.58 -17.54 2.95
CA LYS A 304 7.39 -16.24 3.59
C LYS A 304 8.38 -15.21 3.04
N ASN A 305 9.65 -15.54 3.02
CA ASN A 305 10.71 -14.62 2.59
C ASN A 305 10.66 -14.35 1.09
N MET A 306 10.39 -15.36 0.30
CA MET A 306 10.18 -15.21 -1.14
C MET A 306 9.04 -14.23 -1.44
N PHE A 307 7.93 -14.37 -0.73
CA PHE A 307 6.80 -13.44 -0.85
C PHE A 307 7.23 -12.01 -0.61
N HIS A 308 7.84 -11.76 0.53
CA HIS A 308 8.29 -10.45 0.92
C HIS A 308 9.28 -9.88 -0.13
N ASN A 309 10.27 -10.66 -0.50
CA ASN A 309 11.30 -10.22 -1.42
C ASN A 309 10.80 -9.99 -2.85
N PHE A 310 10.00 -10.91 -3.40
CA PHE A 310 9.45 -10.72 -4.76
C PHE A 310 8.40 -9.62 -4.84
N CYS A 311 7.73 -9.28 -3.75
CA CYS A 311 6.80 -8.17 -3.73
C CYS A 311 7.45 -6.81 -3.92
N TYR A 312 8.69 -6.64 -3.44
CA TYR A 312 9.30 -5.32 -3.31
C TYR A 312 10.58 -5.11 -4.12
N HIS A 313 11.21 -6.16 -4.65
CA HIS A 313 12.48 -6.03 -5.36
C HIS A 313 12.35 -6.15 -6.88
N PRO A 314 13.12 -5.37 -7.65
CA PRO A 314 13.17 -5.48 -9.10
C PRO A 314 13.66 -6.87 -9.54
N THR A 315 13.12 -7.35 -10.66
CA THR A 315 13.47 -8.68 -11.18
C THR A 315 14.93 -8.82 -11.58
N ASN A 316 15.56 -7.73 -12.02
CA ASN A 316 16.98 -7.74 -12.40
C ASN A 316 17.90 -8.00 -11.21
N GLU A 317 17.48 -7.78 -9.98
CA GLU A 317 18.25 -8.14 -8.78
C GLU A 317 18.32 -9.65 -8.58
N TRP A 318 17.39 -10.39 -9.14
CA TRP A 318 17.30 -11.85 -9.02
C TRP A 318 17.93 -12.61 -10.18
N ASP A 319 18.28 -11.92 -11.26
CA ASP A 319 18.94 -12.54 -12.40
C ASP A 319 20.28 -13.16 -11.98
N GLY A 320 20.41 -14.46 -12.21
CA GLY A 320 21.62 -15.22 -11.87
C GLY A 320 21.71 -15.70 -10.43
N VAL A 321 20.83 -15.28 -9.51
CA VAL A 321 20.88 -15.71 -8.08
C VAL A 321 19.85 -16.78 -7.71
N ILE A 322 18.85 -17.03 -8.56
CA ILE A 322 17.84 -18.08 -8.30
C ILE A 322 18.47 -19.45 -8.57
N PRO A 323 18.48 -20.36 -7.57
CA PRO A 323 19.12 -21.65 -7.73
C PRO A 323 18.46 -22.51 -8.80
N ARG A 324 19.28 -23.07 -9.68
CA ARG A 324 18.87 -23.97 -10.78
C ARG A 324 19.23 -25.41 -10.47
N GLU A 325 18.85 -26.31 -11.37
CA GLU A 325 19.25 -27.70 -11.29
C GLU A 325 20.78 -27.84 -11.31
N GLY A 326 21.32 -28.61 -10.37
CA GLY A 326 22.76 -28.79 -10.20
C GLY A 326 23.44 -27.80 -9.27
N CYS A 327 22.73 -26.79 -8.75
CA CYS A 327 23.26 -25.92 -7.70
C CYS A 327 23.39 -26.68 -6.38
N ASN A 328 24.39 -26.31 -5.58
CA ASN A 328 24.64 -26.89 -4.27
C ASN A 328 23.68 -26.31 -3.19
N ALA A 329 23.69 -26.92 -2.02
CA ALA A 329 22.80 -26.52 -0.94
C ALA A 329 23.10 -25.11 -0.40
N GLU A 330 24.34 -24.64 -0.45
CA GLU A 330 24.72 -23.29 -0.01
C GLU A 330 24.04 -22.21 -0.86
N LEU A 331 23.93 -22.40 -2.17
CA LEU A 331 23.22 -21.46 -3.06
C LEU A 331 21.72 -21.43 -2.76
N TYR A 332 21.10 -22.60 -2.57
CA TYR A 332 19.70 -22.67 -2.13
C TYR A 332 19.51 -22.01 -0.78
N TYR A 333 20.41 -22.28 0.17
CA TYR A 333 20.34 -21.72 1.50
C TYR A 333 20.47 -20.19 1.51
N GLY A 334 21.44 -19.66 0.78
CA GLY A 334 21.62 -18.22 0.60
C GLY A 334 20.35 -17.58 0.04
N PHE A 335 19.77 -18.18 -1.00
CA PHE A 335 18.55 -17.67 -1.63
C PHE A 335 17.35 -17.69 -0.66
N ILE A 336 17.07 -18.80 0.02
CA ILE A 336 15.91 -18.90 0.92
C ILE A 336 16.03 -18.08 2.21
N THR A 337 17.22 -17.61 2.53
CA THR A 337 17.46 -16.76 3.70
C THR A 337 17.55 -15.27 3.37
N LEU A 338 17.34 -14.87 2.11
CA LEU A 338 17.39 -13.47 1.68
C LEU A 338 16.45 -12.55 2.45
N GLY A 339 15.24 -12.99 2.79
CA GLY A 339 14.26 -12.17 3.52
C GLY A 339 14.52 -11.98 5.00
N ARG A 340 15.74 -12.26 5.47
CA ARG A 340 16.15 -12.00 6.85
C ARG A 340 16.82 -10.64 6.97
N LYS A 341 17.06 -10.19 8.22
CA LYS A 341 17.94 -9.04 8.49
C LYS A 341 19.21 -9.19 7.67
N ASP A 342 19.72 -8.07 7.19
CA ASP A 342 20.90 -8.05 6.31
C ASP A 342 20.67 -8.54 4.88
N TYR A 343 19.49 -8.29 4.33
CA TYR A 343 19.13 -8.68 2.95
C TYR A 343 20.23 -8.35 1.93
N TRP A 344 20.72 -7.13 1.89
CA TRP A 344 21.75 -6.70 0.94
C TRP A 344 23.08 -7.43 1.13
N THR A 345 23.50 -7.63 2.38
CA THR A 345 24.70 -8.43 2.67
C THR A 345 24.52 -9.87 2.19
N ARG A 346 23.35 -10.46 2.41
CA ARG A 346 23.04 -11.83 1.95
C ARG A 346 22.95 -11.92 0.45
N LEU A 347 22.30 -10.96 -0.21
CA LEU A 347 22.21 -10.90 -1.66
C LEU A 347 23.60 -10.75 -2.29
N ASN A 348 24.44 -9.88 -1.76
CA ASN A 348 25.81 -9.72 -2.24
C ASN A 348 26.65 -10.98 -2.03
N ASN A 349 26.55 -11.62 -0.87
CA ASN A 349 27.22 -12.91 -0.64
C ASN A 349 26.73 -14.00 -1.60
N LEU A 350 25.43 -14.05 -1.87
CA LEU A 350 24.86 -14.98 -2.83
C LEU A 350 25.37 -14.71 -4.25
N ARG A 351 25.43 -13.44 -4.67
CA ARG A 351 26.02 -13.02 -5.95
C ARG A 351 27.50 -13.41 -6.07
N ILE A 352 28.28 -13.26 -4.97
CA ILE A 352 29.68 -13.72 -4.92
C ILE A 352 29.77 -15.24 -5.12
N LEU A 353 28.87 -16.01 -4.55
CA LEU A 353 28.83 -17.47 -4.73
C LEU A 353 28.46 -17.87 -6.16
N TRP A 354 27.71 -17.03 -6.89
CA TRP A 354 27.35 -17.26 -8.29
C TRP A 354 28.45 -16.84 -9.26
N ASP A 355 29.11 -15.70 -8.99
CA ASP A 355 30.10 -15.10 -9.87
C ASP A 355 31.48 -15.04 -9.19
N GLU A 356 32.34 -15.98 -9.50
CA GLU A 356 33.76 -15.85 -9.15
C GLU A 356 34.47 -14.71 -9.93
N LYS A 357 33.78 -13.94 -10.77
CA LYS A 357 34.48 -13.09 -11.76
C LYS A 357 34.14 -11.62 -11.85
N GLU A 358 33.00 -11.05 -11.45
CA GLU A 358 32.81 -9.59 -11.58
C GLU A 358 31.79 -9.03 -10.60
N ILE A 359 32.30 -8.44 -9.52
CA ILE A 359 31.53 -7.45 -8.74
C ILE A 359 31.62 -6.13 -9.50
N LYS A 360 30.55 -5.69 -10.14
CA LYS A 360 30.39 -4.28 -10.50
C LYS A 360 29.85 -3.56 -9.28
N GLU A 361 30.68 -2.73 -8.67
CA GLU A 361 30.29 -1.74 -7.69
C GLU A 361 29.26 -0.81 -8.32
N ASN A 362 28.01 -0.94 -7.94
CA ASN A 362 26.98 0.07 -8.12
C ASN A 362 26.75 0.76 -6.77
N ASP A 363 27.72 1.56 -6.35
CA ASP A 363 27.70 2.27 -5.07
C ASP A 363 26.69 3.45 -5.01
N GLU A 364 25.90 3.71 -6.03
CA GLU A 364 24.96 4.85 -6.06
C GLU A 364 23.54 4.52 -5.59
N TYR A 365 23.20 3.27 -5.29
CA TYR A 365 21.84 2.89 -4.86
C TYR A 365 21.69 2.58 -3.36
N GLU A 366 22.79 2.69 -2.58
CA GLU A 366 22.82 2.19 -1.21
C GLU A 366 22.11 3.05 -0.15
N ASN A 367 21.64 4.25 -0.46
CA ASN A 367 21.24 5.17 0.62
C ASN A 367 19.82 5.75 0.57
N GLU A 368 18.99 5.47 -0.42
CA GLU A 368 17.68 6.15 -0.49
C GLU A 368 16.43 5.26 -0.43
N THR A 369 16.54 3.95 -0.52
CA THR A 369 15.34 3.11 -0.72
C THR A 369 14.97 2.15 0.40
N TYR A 370 15.81 1.98 1.42
CA TYR A 370 15.61 0.94 2.45
C TYR A 370 15.18 1.45 3.82
N ASP A 371 15.47 2.68 4.18
CA ASP A 371 15.03 3.25 5.46
C ASP A 371 13.51 3.43 5.56
N ASP A 372 12.81 3.49 4.40
CA ASP A 372 11.36 3.66 4.35
C ASP A 372 10.55 2.38 4.65
N TYR A 373 11.17 1.19 4.62
CA TYR A 373 10.50 -0.09 4.87
C TYR A 373 10.95 -0.82 6.13
N GLU A 374 12.00 -0.36 6.82
CA GLU A 374 12.36 -0.89 8.14
C GLU A 374 11.25 -0.66 9.18
N ASN A 375 10.25 0.17 8.87
CA ASN A 375 9.06 0.40 9.68
C ASN A 375 7.79 -0.34 9.20
N GLU A 376 7.82 -1.01 8.04
CA GLU A 376 6.87 -2.11 7.84
C GLU A 376 7.38 -3.25 8.73
N GLU A 377 6.87 -3.22 9.94
CA GLU A 377 7.11 -4.16 11.02
C GLU A 377 7.42 -5.53 10.47
N ASP A 378 8.63 -6.00 10.79
CA ASP A 378 8.96 -7.42 10.76
C ASP A 378 7.71 -8.18 11.17
N TRP A 379 7.07 -8.81 10.22
CA TRP A 379 6.03 -9.79 10.47
C TRP A 379 6.72 -10.97 11.14
N ASP A 380 7.21 -10.74 12.36
CA ASP A 380 7.95 -11.71 13.14
C ASP A 380 6.97 -12.75 13.66
N PHE A 381 6.66 -13.69 12.78
CA PHE A 381 5.89 -14.88 13.13
C PHE A 381 6.56 -15.72 14.23
N ASP A 382 7.84 -15.46 14.54
CA ASP A 382 8.58 -16.19 15.55
C ASP A 382 8.18 -15.79 17.00
N GLU A 383 7.72 -14.57 17.25
CA GLU A 383 7.11 -14.21 18.53
C GLU A 383 5.74 -14.87 18.75
N ASP A 384 5.08 -15.29 17.68
CA ASP A 384 3.71 -15.79 17.74
C ASP A 384 3.58 -17.21 18.30
N THR A 385 4.63 -18.03 18.35
CA THR A 385 4.51 -19.39 18.93
C THR A 385 4.38 -19.36 20.45
N GLU A 386 5.04 -18.44 21.13
CA GLU A 386 4.88 -18.28 22.60
C GLU A 386 3.60 -17.50 22.93
N SER A 387 3.26 -16.46 22.16
CA SER A 387 2.00 -15.74 22.30
C SER A 387 0.80 -16.61 21.93
N GLN A 388 0.92 -17.49 20.94
CA GLN A 388 -0.12 -18.45 20.58
C GLN A 388 -0.38 -19.50 21.67
N SER A 389 0.66 -19.94 22.39
CA SER A 389 0.47 -20.84 23.55
C SER A 389 -0.23 -20.14 24.70
N LYS A 390 0.04 -18.85 24.90
CA LYS A 390 -0.61 -18.00 25.92
C LYS A 390 -2.04 -17.61 25.52
N ARG A 391 -2.31 -17.39 24.23
CA ARG A 391 -3.66 -17.14 23.69
C ARG A 391 -4.63 -18.31 23.98
N ARG A 392 -4.13 -19.53 24.08
CA ARG A 392 -4.93 -20.70 24.47
C ARG A 392 -5.36 -20.70 25.94
N ALA A 393 -4.69 -19.94 26.79
CA ALA A 393 -4.93 -19.90 28.24
C ALA A 393 -5.95 -18.84 28.71
N GLY A 394 -6.64 -18.14 27.78
CA GLY A 394 -7.81 -17.28 28.09
C GLY A 394 -7.52 -15.82 28.39
N SER A 395 -6.31 -15.44 28.79
CA SER A 395 -5.93 -14.03 28.99
C SER A 395 -4.54 -13.78 28.44
N TRP A 396 -4.42 -12.84 27.51
CA TRP A 396 -3.17 -12.40 26.91
C TRP A 396 -3.21 -10.89 26.67
N THR A 397 -2.07 -10.26 26.54
CA THR A 397 -1.95 -8.84 26.20
C THR A 397 -1.29 -8.66 24.85
N LEU A 398 -1.71 -7.66 24.10
CA LEU A 398 -1.07 -7.23 22.88
C LEU A 398 -0.15 -6.05 23.19
N THR A 399 1.02 -6.00 22.57
CA THR A 399 1.74 -4.74 22.37
C THR A 399 0.97 -3.90 21.36
N PHE A 400 1.22 -2.60 21.30
CA PHE A 400 0.57 -1.73 20.33
C PHE A 400 0.85 -2.16 18.89
N SER A 401 2.08 -2.55 18.60
CA SER A 401 2.48 -3.12 17.29
C SER A 401 1.69 -4.40 16.97
N GLY A 402 1.59 -5.33 17.90
CA GLY A 402 0.75 -6.53 17.72
C GLY A 402 -0.74 -6.21 17.52
N PHE A 403 -1.23 -5.12 18.11
CA PHE A 403 -2.59 -4.64 17.91
C PHE A 403 -2.80 -4.09 16.50
N LEU A 404 -1.88 -3.27 15.98
CA LEU A 404 -1.95 -2.74 14.62
C LEU A 404 -2.02 -3.85 13.57
N ASN A 405 -1.20 -4.90 13.73
CA ASN A 405 -1.27 -6.09 12.88
C ASN A 405 -2.61 -6.82 12.98
N THR A 406 -3.17 -6.88 14.18
CA THR A 406 -4.47 -7.52 14.43
C THR A 406 -5.61 -6.87 13.65
N ILE A 407 -5.60 -5.56 13.47
CA ILE A 407 -6.67 -4.81 12.76
C ILE A 407 -6.87 -5.34 11.34
N TYR A 408 -5.78 -5.57 10.61
CA TYR A 408 -5.84 -6.15 9.26
C TYR A 408 -6.43 -7.57 9.29
N PHE A 409 -5.91 -8.44 10.15
CA PHE A 409 -6.36 -9.83 10.20
C PHE A 409 -7.82 -9.97 10.61
N VAL A 410 -8.30 -9.11 11.52
CA VAL A 410 -9.72 -9.07 11.87
C VAL A 410 -10.58 -8.60 10.70
N HIS A 411 -10.14 -7.57 9.97
CA HIS A 411 -10.85 -7.11 8.77
C HIS A 411 -10.91 -8.22 7.71
N ALA A 412 -9.80 -8.91 7.46
CA ALA A 412 -9.74 -10.07 6.58
C ALA A 412 -10.68 -11.19 7.04
N ALA A 413 -10.68 -11.50 8.35
CA ALA A 413 -11.54 -12.54 8.94
C ALA A 413 -13.04 -12.19 8.90
N LYS A 414 -13.40 -10.91 8.81
CA LYS A 414 -14.80 -10.48 8.72
C LYS A 414 -15.32 -10.48 7.28
N GLU A 415 -14.55 -9.95 6.31
CA GLU A 415 -15.11 -9.70 4.98
C GLU A 415 -14.11 -9.71 3.81
N LEU A 416 -12.79 -9.44 4.03
CA LEU A 416 -11.85 -9.39 2.92
C LEU A 416 -11.36 -10.78 2.47
N GLY A 417 -11.47 -11.79 3.35
CA GLY A 417 -10.93 -13.12 3.13
C GLY A 417 -9.42 -13.19 3.34
N TYR A 418 -8.87 -14.37 3.17
CA TYR A 418 -7.46 -14.67 3.40
C TYR A 418 -6.83 -15.43 2.24
N PHE A 419 -5.54 -15.21 1.98
CA PHE A 419 -4.81 -15.85 0.89
C PHE A 419 -4.04 -17.06 1.42
N LEU A 420 -4.29 -18.23 0.83
CA LEU A 420 -3.58 -19.47 1.14
C LEU A 420 -2.53 -19.78 0.08
N TYR A 421 -1.55 -20.55 0.49
CA TYR A 421 -0.57 -21.14 -0.42
C TYR A 421 -1.13 -22.41 -1.07
N ASP A 422 -0.64 -22.72 -2.26
CA ASP A 422 -0.92 -24.00 -2.90
C ASP A 422 0.05 -25.08 -2.39
N TRP A 423 -0.46 -25.99 -1.61
CA TRP A 423 0.30 -27.09 -0.99
C TRP A 423 0.46 -28.30 -1.90
N SER A 424 -0.17 -28.33 -3.05
CA SER A 424 -0.07 -29.43 -4.01
C SER A 424 1.35 -29.65 -4.52
N ILE A 425 2.24 -28.66 -4.31
CA ILE A 425 3.66 -28.77 -4.63
C ILE A 425 4.43 -29.71 -3.68
N LEU A 426 3.91 -29.96 -2.46
CA LEU A 426 4.56 -30.80 -1.48
C LEU A 426 4.16 -32.27 -1.65
N PRO A 427 5.04 -33.21 -1.27
CA PRO A 427 4.68 -34.62 -1.30
C PRO A 427 3.44 -34.88 -0.46
N GLU A 428 2.43 -35.51 -1.06
CA GLU A 428 1.13 -35.79 -0.43
C GLU A 428 1.31 -36.57 0.88
N ASN A 429 0.60 -36.12 1.93
CA ASN A 429 0.65 -36.70 3.28
C ASN A 429 2.03 -36.73 3.95
N SER A 430 2.97 -35.93 3.46
CA SER A 430 4.27 -35.79 4.13
C SER A 430 4.11 -35.10 5.49
N MET A 431 5.04 -35.34 6.40
CA MET A 431 5.08 -34.59 7.66
C MET A 431 5.26 -33.09 7.39
N ALA A 432 6.00 -32.73 6.32
CA ALA A 432 6.20 -31.38 5.86
C ALA A 432 4.87 -30.73 5.47
N GLU A 433 4.07 -31.39 4.63
CA GLU A 433 2.75 -30.93 4.22
C GLU A 433 1.83 -30.72 5.44
N ASN A 434 1.75 -31.71 6.32
CA ASN A 434 0.88 -31.65 7.48
C ASN A 434 1.27 -30.52 8.45
N LEU A 435 2.57 -30.31 8.69
CA LEU A 435 3.04 -29.25 9.56
C LEU A 435 2.80 -27.86 8.93
N LEU A 436 3.08 -27.71 7.64
CA LEU A 436 2.84 -26.46 6.93
C LEU A 436 1.35 -26.14 6.88
N LYS A 437 0.50 -27.10 6.56
CA LYS A 437 -0.95 -26.95 6.66
C LYS A 437 -1.37 -26.53 8.07
N TRP A 438 -0.76 -27.12 9.10
CA TRP A 438 -1.05 -26.73 10.49
C TRP A 438 -0.58 -25.29 10.77
N MET A 439 0.64 -24.93 10.41
CA MET A 439 1.19 -23.58 10.64
C MET A 439 0.36 -22.51 9.95
N ILE A 440 -0.09 -22.75 8.74
CA ILE A 440 -0.84 -21.77 7.94
C ILE A 440 -2.32 -21.76 8.33
N ASN A 441 -2.90 -22.90 8.66
CA ASN A 441 -4.23 -22.93 9.26
C ASN A 441 -4.34 -22.12 10.56
N GLN A 442 -3.20 -21.68 11.13
CA GLN A 442 -3.19 -20.71 12.22
C GLN A 442 -3.60 -19.29 11.74
N GLN A 443 -3.46 -18.99 10.45
CA GLN A 443 -3.73 -17.70 9.85
C GLN A 443 -4.96 -17.72 8.93
N THR A 444 -5.90 -18.61 9.17
CA THR A 444 -7.14 -18.70 8.40
C THR A 444 -8.22 -17.78 8.96
N VAL A 445 -9.17 -17.40 8.10
CA VAL A 445 -10.39 -16.68 8.50
C VAL A 445 -11.04 -17.35 9.70
N THR A 446 -11.27 -18.67 9.65
CA THR A 446 -11.90 -19.45 10.73
C THR A 446 -11.20 -19.29 12.08
N ARG A 447 -9.86 -19.20 12.05
CA ARG A 447 -9.10 -19.10 13.30
C ARG A 447 -9.14 -17.70 13.87
N TYR A 448 -9.01 -16.67 13.04
CA TYR A 448 -9.15 -15.29 13.48
C TYR A 448 -10.56 -15.00 13.97
N ASN A 449 -11.60 -15.53 13.31
CA ASN A 449 -12.97 -15.48 13.81
C ASN A 449 -13.07 -16.01 15.26
N LYS A 450 -12.48 -17.16 15.52
CA LYS A 450 -12.47 -17.75 16.86
C LYS A 450 -11.68 -16.93 17.88
N TRP A 451 -10.53 -16.37 17.49
CA TRP A 451 -9.67 -15.66 18.43
C TRP A 451 -10.23 -14.30 18.82
N TYR A 452 -10.81 -13.60 17.86
CA TYR A 452 -11.32 -12.23 18.04
C TYR A 452 -12.83 -12.17 18.18
N GLU A 453 -13.50 -13.31 18.21
CA GLU A 453 -14.96 -13.44 18.40
C GLU A 453 -15.72 -12.61 17.35
N VAL A 454 -15.31 -12.72 16.08
CA VAL A 454 -15.94 -12.07 14.94
C VAL A 454 -16.49 -13.10 13.96
N GLU A 455 -17.44 -12.71 13.13
CA GLU A 455 -18.05 -13.57 12.12
C GLU A 455 -17.65 -13.14 10.71
N TYR A 456 -17.40 -14.12 9.84
CA TYR A 456 -17.19 -13.88 8.43
C TYR A 456 -18.53 -13.68 7.73
N ASP A 457 -18.63 -12.68 6.86
CA ASP A 457 -19.86 -12.30 6.15
C ASP A 457 -20.34 -13.34 5.10
N GLY A 458 -19.59 -14.44 4.93
CA GLY A 458 -19.83 -15.47 3.91
C GLY A 458 -19.41 -15.04 2.50
N GLY A 459 -18.51 -14.07 2.42
CA GLY A 459 -17.99 -13.52 1.15
C GLY A 459 -18.97 -12.59 0.42
N LYS A 460 -20.01 -12.12 1.09
CA LYS A 460 -21.05 -11.26 0.48
C LYS A 460 -20.50 -9.96 -0.02
N MET A 461 -19.68 -9.28 0.79
CA MET A 461 -19.11 -7.99 0.45
C MET A 461 -18.17 -8.11 -0.75
N MET A 462 -17.22 -9.04 -0.71
CA MET A 462 -16.24 -9.22 -1.78
C MET A 462 -16.89 -9.71 -3.08
N LYS A 463 -17.84 -10.64 -2.98
CA LYS A 463 -18.62 -11.09 -4.14
C LYS A 463 -19.43 -9.95 -4.75
N GLY A 464 -20.09 -9.13 -3.92
CA GLY A 464 -20.80 -7.94 -4.37
C GLY A 464 -19.90 -6.97 -5.12
N PHE A 465 -18.69 -6.75 -4.61
CA PHE A 465 -17.68 -5.94 -5.28
C PHE A 465 -17.24 -6.53 -6.65
N LEU A 466 -16.91 -7.82 -6.70
CA LEU A 466 -16.50 -8.47 -7.94
C LEU A 466 -17.63 -8.47 -9.00
N ASP A 467 -18.87 -8.66 -8.57
CA ASP A 467 -20.07 -8.54 -9.42
C ASP A 467 -20.25 -7.09 -9.91
N PHE A 468 -19.98 -6.09 -9.06
CA PHE A 468 -20.01 -4.68 -9.44
C PHE A 468 -18.97 -4.39 -10.52
N VAL A 469 -17.73 -4.83 -10.35
CA VAL A 469 -16.66 -4.66 -11.36
C VAL A 469 -17.04 -5.31 -12.68
N LYS A 470 -17.61 -6.53 -12.65
CA LYS A 470 -18.00 -7.28 -13.85
C LYS A 470 -19.25 -6.72 -14.54
N ASN A 471 -20.26 -6.33 -13.78
CA ASN A 471 -21.60 -6.03 -14.28
C ASN A 471 -22.02 -4.58 -14.13
N ASN A 472 -21.12 -3.71 -13.69
CA ASN A 472 -21.45 -2.32 -13.43
C ASN A 472 -21.91 -1.60 -14.70
N ARG A 473 -23.22 -1.54 -14.91
CA ARG A 473 -23.84 -0.87 -16.05
C ARG A 473 -23.92 0.66 -15.90
N ASN A 474 -23.67 1.20 -14.71
CA ASN A 474 -23.51 2.63 -14.47
C ASN A 474 -22.05 3.08 -14.71
N LYS A 475 -21.31 2.33 -15.50
CA LYS A 475 -19.88 2.46 -15.77
C LYS A 475 -19.47 3.81 -16.33
N GLU A 476 -20.37 4.55 -16.93
CA GLU A 476 -20.04 5.88 -17.48
C GLU A 476 -19.53 6.88 -16.43
N LYS A 477 -19.77 6.63 -15.15
CA LYS A 477 -19.43 7.53 -14.05
C LYS A 477 -18.34 6.99 -13.10
N CYS A 478 -18.14 5.68 -13.04
CA CYS A 478 -17.14 5.07 -12.15
C CYS A 478 -15.98 4.49 -12.95
N LYS A 479 -14.93 5.27 -13.11
CA LYS A 479 -13.74 4.89 -13.88
C LYS A 479 -12.70 4.26 -12.97
N MET A 480 -12.33 3.01 -13.24
CA MET A 480 -11.39 2.22 -12.45
C MET A 480 -10.24 1.69 -13.30
N LEU A 481 -9.01 2.05 -12.96
CA LEU A 481 -7.79 1.50 -13.55
C LEU A 481 -7.07 0.63 -12.53
N PHE A 482 -7.21 -0.68 -12.64
CA PHE A 482 -6.46 -1.63 -11.81
C PHE A 482 -5.06 -1.84 -12.38
N VAL A 483 -4.03 -1.61 -11.57
CA VAL A 483 -2.63 -1.79 -11.96
C VAL A 483 -2.00 -2.87 -11.10
N TYR A 484 -1.35 -3.85 -11.74
CA TYR A 484 -0.71 -4.99 -11.08
C TYR A 484 0.73 -5.17 -11.56
N GLY A 485 1.57 -5.77 -10.72
CA GLY A 485 2.92 -6.18 -11.10
C GLY A 485 2.95 -7.61 -11.66
N GLY A 486 3.63 -7.85 -12.79
CA GLY A 486 3.78 -9.20 -13.36
C GLY A 486 4.61 -10.13 -12.48
N ASN A 487 5.52 -9.57 -11.69
CA ASN A 487 6.34 -10.30 -10.73
C ASN A 487 5.79 -10.24 -9.29
N ASP A 488 4.63 -9.64 -9.11
CA ASP A 488 3.95 -9.57 -7.83
C ASP A 488 3.10 -10.83 -7.60
N PRO A 489 3.39 -11.67 -6.58
CA PRO A 489 2.59 -12.84 -6.25
C PRO A 489 1.11 -12.53 -5.97
N TRP A 490 0.82 -11.35 -5.46
CA TRP A 490 -0.55 -10.90 -5.20
C TRP A 490 -1.37 -10.72 -6.49
N THR A 491 -0.70 -10.60 -7.65
CA THR A 491 -1.36 -10.57 -8.96
C THR A 491 -2.13 -11.87 -9.27
N GLY A 492 -1.78 -12.98 -8.62
CA GLY A 492 -2.57 -14.22 -8.66
C GLY A 492 -4.00 -14.08 -8.13
N ALA A 493 -4.24 -13.07 -7.30
CA ALA A 493 -5.56 -12.72 -6.77
C ALA A 493 -6.11 -11.39 -7.35
N ALA A 494 -5.64 -10.98 -8.52
CA ALA A 494 -6.16 -9.79 -9.21
C ALA A 494 -7.64 -9.98 -9.61
N ILE A 495 -8.31 -8.86 -9.91
CA ILE A 495 -9.66 -8.92 -10.50
C ILE A 495 -9.63 -9.75 -11.80
N PRO A 496 -10.73 -10.42 -12.16
CA PRO A 496 -10.91 -10.99 -13.50
C PRO A 496 -10.63 -9.96 -14.59
N ASP A 497 -10.22 -10.42 -15.77
CA ASP A 497 -9.99 -9.50 -16.89
C ASP A 497 -11.33 -8.84 -17.27
N PRO A 498 -11.42 -7.50 -17.28
CA PRO A 498 -12.60 -6.80 -17.77
C PRO A 498 -12.76 -7.00 -19.29
N ASP A 499 -13.95 -6.72 -19.80
CA ASP A 499 -14.17 -6.71 -21.23
C ASP A 499 -13.20 -5.73 -21.91
N LYS A 500 -12.63 -6.13 -23.06
CA LYS A 500 -11.62 -5.31 -23.77
C LYS A 500 -12.12 -3.93 -24.16
N ASP A 501 -13.41 -3.82 -24.44
CA ASP A 501 -14.08 -2.60 -24.86
C ASP A 501 -14.78 -1.87 -23.71
N ASP A 502 -14.50 -2.27 -22.46
CA ASP A 502 -15.06 -1.58 -21.28
C ASP A 502 -14.49 -0.16 -21.20
N PRO A 503 -15.31 0.89 -21.32
CA PRO A 503 -14.83 2.26 -21.33
C PRO A 503 -14.40 2.75 -19.94
N CYS A 504 -14.81 2.06 -18.88
CA CYS A 504 -14.69 2.54 -17.51
C CYS A 504 -13.86 1.64 -16.60
N VAL A 505 -13.66 0.37 -16.94
CA VAL A 505 -12.83 -0.55 -16.17
C VAL A 505 -11.68 -1.04 -17.02
N LYS A 506 -10.46 -0.76 -16.59
CA LYS A 506 -9.24 -1.26 -17.23
C LYS A 506 -8.39 -2.00 -16.21
N LYS A 507 -7.73 -3.04 -16.68
CA LYS A 507 -6.70 -3.78 -15.93
C LYS A 507 -5.40 -3.71 -16.72
N TYR A 508 -4.34 -3.28 -16.04
CA TYR A 508 -3.00 -3.21 -16.61
C TYR A 508 -2.02 -3.99 -15.75
N VAL A 509 -1.32 -4.94 -16.35
CA VAL A 509 -0.26 -5.69 -15.67
C VAL A 509 1.07 -5.20 -16.22
N VAL A 510 1.88 -4.60 -15.36
CA VAL A 510 3.24 -4.14 -15.68
C VAL A 510 4.14 -5.36 -15.74
N PRO A 511 4.77 -5.71 -16.89
CA PRO A 511 5.43 -7.01 -17.05
C PRO A 511 6.50 -7.31 -16.00
N ASN A 512 7.30 -6.32 -15.64
CA ASN A 512 8.38 -6.43 -14.65
C ASN A 512 8.04 -5.74 -13.32
N GLY A 513 6.80 -5.25 -13.17
CA GLY A 513 6.36 -4.60 -11.93
C GLY A 513 6.34 -5.58 -10.76
N THR A 514 6.59 -5.05 -9.58
CA THR A 514 6.49 -5.75 -8.29
C THR A 514 5.35 -5.16 -7.45
N HIS A 515 5.32 -5.40 -6.14
CA HIS A 515 4.21 -4.98 -5.27
C HIS A 515 4.31 -3.50 -4.86
N ASN A 516 4.34 -2.59 -5.83
CA ASN A 516 4.48 -1.15 -5.58
C ASN A 516 3.80 -0.28 -6.63
N ALA A 517 3.78 1.03 -6.40
CA ALA A 517 3.32 2.06 -7.34
C ALA A 517 4.40 3.13 -7.60
N TRP A 518 5.67 2.73 -7.64
CA TRP A 518 6.81 3.63 -7.84
C TRP A 518 7.01 3.94 -9.32
N LEU A 519 6.08 4.70 -9.88
CA LEU A 519 5.98 5.01 -11.30
C LEU A 519 7.20 5.76 -11.86
N THR A 520 7.96 6.45 -11.01
CA THR A 520 9.16 7.19 -11.39
C THR A 520 10.43 6.36 -11.38
N TYR A 521 10.38 5.12 -10.89
CA TYR A 521 11.54 4.24 -10.81
C TYR A 521 11.60 3.30 -12.03
N PRO A 522 12.59 3.47 -12.93
CA PRO A 522 12.65 2.75 -14.20
C PRO A 522 12.83 1.22 -14.05
N ASN A 523 13.34 0.77 -12.91
CA ASN A 523 13.51 -0.65 -12.62
C ASN A 523 12.17 -1.38 -12.44
N TYR A 524 11.11 -0.67 -12.03
CA TYR A 524 9.78 -1.22 -11.79
C TYR A 524 8.81 -0.89 -12.92
N TYR A 525 8.89 0.33 -13.44
CA TYR A 525 8.01 0.85 -14.48
C TYR A 525 8.82 1.44 -15.62
N THR A 526 8.67 0.91 -16.81
CA THR A 526 9.23 1.56 -18.00
C THR A 526 8.53 2.90 -18.24
N SER A 527 9.13 3.78 -19.05
CA SER A 527 8.46 5.02 -19.46
C SER A 527 7.11 4.75 -20.13
N GLN A 528 7.01 3.65 -20.90
CA GLN A 528 5.78 3.25 -21.56
C GLN A 528 4.69 2.84 -20.58
N ASP A 529 5.03 2.06 -19.54
CA ASP A 529 4.10 1.64 -18.48
C ASP A 529 3.57 2.87 -17.72
N ARG A 530 4.49 3.72 -17.27
CA ARG A 530 4.17 4.97 -16.58
C ARG A 530 3.25 5.85 -17.43
N ASP A 531 3.63 6.08 -18.70
CA ASP A 531 2.89 6.96 -19.60
C ASP A 531 1.49 6.39 -19.91
N TYR A 532 1.35 5.06 -20.05
CA TYR A 532 0.04 4.43 -20.20
C TYR A 532 -0.86 4.71 -19.00
N ILE A 533 -0.37 4.49 -17.78
CA ILE A 533 -1.12 4.69 -16.54
C ILE A 533 -1.53 6.17 -16.41
N VAL A 534 -0.55 7.07 -16.48
CA VAL A 534 -0.79 8.52 -16.28
C VAL A 534 -1.68 9.10 -17.36
N ASN A 535 -1.49 8.73 -18.63
CA ASN A 535 -2.30 9.23 -19.73
C ASN A 535 -3.73 8.69 -19.68
N THR A 536 -3.93 7.43 -19.26
CA THR A 536 -5.28 6.88 -19.04
C THR A 536 -6.03 7.69 -17.99
N VAL A 537 -5.37 7.99 -16.86
CA VAL A 537 -5.97 8.82 -15.80
C VAL A 537 -6.27 10.22 -16.32
N LYS A 538 -5.29 10.89 -16.97
CA LYS A 538 -5.48 12.24 -17.54
C LYS A 538 -6.59 12.30 -18.58
N GLU A 539 -6.74 11.26 -19.40
CA GLU A 539 -7.84 11.17 -20.36
C GLU A 539 -9.20 11.09 -19.67
N TRP A 540 -9.27 10.30 -18.62
CA TRP A 540 -10.51 10.14 -17.86
C TRP A 540 -10.89 11.36 -17.00
N LEU A 541 -9.94 12.24 -16.71
CA LEU A 541 -10.17 13.49 -15.97
C LEU A 541 -10.62 14.65 -16.87
N LYS A 542 -10.53 14.54 -18.20
CA LYS A 542 -11.08 15.53 -19.14
C LYS A 542 -12.60 15.55 -19.09
#